data_5b05f71633d6a5dad284403be70deda6
#
_entry.id   5b05f71633d6a5dad284403be70deda6
#
_cell.length_a   1.000
_cell.length_b   1.000
_cell.length_c   1.000
_cell.angle_alpha   90.00
_cell.angle_beta   90.00
_cell.angle_gamma   90.00
#
_symmetry.space_group_name_H-M   'P 1'
#
loop_
_entity.id
_entity.type
_entity.pdbx_description
1 polymer ?
#
loop_
_entity_poly.entity_id
_entity_poly.type
_entity_poly.pdbx_seq_one_letter_code
_entity_poly.pdbx_strand_id
1 'polypeptide(L)'
;AGAIAAAIAASLIPDTCPLSVVDAAIYGARKGYEIGKEKALVLRAPSMVDRIQLAVEIAISPTDFETTCERLAQVVGCGLPIIEAVPFAIGLFVASRGDPKLAVIGAVNMGGDADTTATITGAVAGTYAGISRIDQELYSTIVRVNNLDLENMARQLTSIAMKHVRK
;
A
#
# COMPACT_ATOMS: atom_id res chain seq x y z
N ALA A 1 0.66 -9.72 -4.40
CA ALA A 1 1.66 -8.98 -5.18
C ALA A 1 1.01 -8.03 -6.19
N GLY A 2 0.15 -8.52 -7.12
CA GLY A 2 -0.44 -7.71 -8.20
C GLY A 2 -1.18 -6.45 -7.73
N ALA A 3 -1.98 -6.55 -6.66
CA ALA A 3 -2.69 -5.40 -6.10
C ALA A 3 -1.75 -4.27 -5.69
N ILE A 4 -0.68 -4.60 -4.95
CA ILE A 4 0.26 -3.59 -4.44
C ILE A 4 1.11 -3.00 -5.57
N ALA A 5 1.57 -3.83 -6.52
CA ALA A 5 2.32 -3.34 -7.68
C ALA A 5 1.50 -2.34 -8.51
N ALA A 6 0.22 -2.63 -8.75
CA ALA A 6 -0.67 -1.75 -9.49
C ALA A 6 -1.00 -0.47 -8.70
N ALA A 7 -1.21 -0.57 -7.37
CA ALA A 7 -1.41 0.58 -6.50
C ALA A 7 -0.21 1.53 -6.53
N ILE A 8 1.02 1.01 -6.38
CA ILE A 8 2.25 1.80 -6.44
C ILE A 8 2.40 2.45 -7.82
N ALA A 9 2.16 1.71 -8.90
CA ALA A 9 2.24 2.27 -10.25
C ALA A 9 1.24 3.42 -10.48
N ALA A 10 0.00 3.28 -9.99
CA ALA A 10 -1.00 4.33 -10.06
C ALA A 10 -0.67 5.54 -9.18
N SER A 11 -0.03 5.31 -8.04
CA SER A 11 0.42 6.37 -7.13
C SER A 11 1.51 7.27 -7.72
N LEU A 12 2.24 6.79 -8.76
CA LEU A 12 3.24 7.59 -9.48
C LEU A 12 2.62 8.56 -10.51
N ILE A 13 1.32 8.42 -10.80
CA ILE A 13 0.64 9.29 -11.78
C ILE A 13 0.38 10.64 -11.12
N PRO A 14 0.83 11.75 -11.71
CA PRO A 14 0.56 13.08 -11.18
C PRO A 14 -0.95 13.33 -11.01
N ASP A 15 -1.31 14.04 -9.95
CA ASP A 15 -2.70 14.43 -9.63
C ASP A 15 -3.69 13.27 -9.50
N THR A 16 -3.20 12.05 -9.30
CA THR A 16 -4.07 10.89 -9.01
C THR A 16 -4.78 11.08 -7.67
N CYS A 17 -5.96 10.48 -7.51
CA CYS A 17 -6.66 10.48 -6.22
C CYS A 17 -6.57 9.11 -5.53
N PRO A 18 -6.78 9.03 -4.20
CA PRO A 18 -6.68 7.77 -3.47
C PRO A 18 -7.59 6.67 -4.02
N LEU A 19 -8.79 7.00 -4.49
CA LEU A 19 -9.73 6.01 -5.05
C LEU A 19 -9.25 5.46 -6.40
N SER A 20 -8.58 6.26 -7.23
CA SER A 20 -7.95 5.77 -8.46
C SER A 20 -6.83 4.76 -8.17
N VAL A 21 -6.09 4.96 -7.08
CA VAL A 21 -5.09 4.00 -6.60
C VAL A 21 -5.75 2.69 -6.15
N VAL A 22 -6.92 2.78 -5.48
CA VAL A 22 -7.73 1.61 -5.10
C VAL A 22 -8.21 0.85 -6.34
N ASP A 23 -8.73 1.54 -7.36
CA ASP A 23 -9.18 0.91 -8.60
C ASP A 23 -8.03 0.15 -9.28
N ALA A 24 -6.84 0.72 -9.30
CA ALA A 24 -5.65 0.04 -9.78
C ALA A 24 -5.28 -1.18 -8.94
N ALA A 25 -5.38 -1.10 -7.60
CA ALA A 25 -5.17 -2.24 -6.71
C ALA A 25 -6.14 -3.38 -7.00
N ILE A 26 -7.43 -3.07 -7.19
CA ILE A 26 -8.47 -4.05 -7.55
C ILE A 26 -8.16 -4.69 -8.92
N TYR A 27 -7.79 -3.88 -9.91
CA TYR A 27 -7.36 -4.39 -11.21
C TYR A 27 -6.18 -5.35 -11.08
N GLY A 28 -5.14 -4.95 -10.33
CA GLY A 28 -3.96 -5.77 -10.07
C GLY A 28 -4.26 -7.06 -9.30
N ALA A 29 -5.24 -7.02 -8.37
CA ALA A 29 -5.73 -8.20 -7.66
C ALA A 29 -6.38 -9.20 -8.62
N ARG A 30 -7.28 -8.75 -9.51
CA ARG A 30 -7.93 -9.57 -10.53
C ARG A 30 -6.92 -10.21 -11.47
N LYS A 31 -5.99 -9.42 -12.03
CA LYS A 31 -4.93 -9.93 -12.92
C LYS A 31 -4.00 -10.91 -12.22
N GLY A 32 -3.63 -10.63 -10.98
CA GLY A 32 -2.82 -11.52 -10.16
C GLY A 32 -3.52 -12.86 -9.89
N TYR A 33 -4.82 -12.84 -9.66
CA TYR A 33 -5.62 -14.05 -9.50
C TYR A 33 -5.67 -14.88 -10.79
N GLU A 34 -5.93 -14.25 -11.95
CA GLU A 34 -5.95 -14.93 -13.26
C GLU A 34 -4.62 -15.64 -13.54
N ILE A 35 -3.50 -14.97 -13.32
CA ILE A 35 -2.17 -15.55 -13.50
C ILE A 35 -1.92 -16.67 -12.48
N GLY A 36 -2.32 -16.43 -11.22
CA GLY A 36 -2.09 -17.36 -10.12
C GLY A 36 -2.81 -18.68 -10.29
N LYS A 37 -4.07 -18.66 -10.74
CA LYS A 37 -4.85 -19.88 -10.94
C LYS A 37 -4.31 -20.81 -12.03
N GLU A 38 -3.52 -20.26 -12.98
CA GLU A 38 -2.88 -21.07 -14.02
C GLU A 38 -1.54 -21.70 -13.56
N LYS A 39 -0.88 -21.08 -12.57
CA LYS A 39 0.51 -21.42 -12.19
C LYS A 39 0.66 -21.97 -10.78
N ALA A 40 -0.36 -21.91 -9.95
CA ALA A 40 -0.27 -22.25 -8.54
C ALA A 40 -1.49 -23.05 -8.07
N LEU A 41 -1.36 -23.67 -6.89
CA LEU A 41 -2.46 -24.30 -6.21
C LEU A 41 -3.48 -23.24 -5.76
N VAL A 42 -4.71 -23.36 -6.23
CA VAL A 42 -5.81 -22.47 -5.81
C VAL A 42 -6.40 -23.00 -4.50
N LEU A 43 -6.17 -22.28 -3.43
CA LEU A 43 -6.79 -22.55 -2.14
C LEU A 43 -8.12 -21.81 -2.03
N ARG A 44 -9.07 -22.40 -1.32
CA ARG A 44 -10.32 -21.71 -0.96
C ARG A 44 -10.01 -20.64 0.08
N ALA A 45 -10.19 -19.39 -0.30
CA ALA A 45 -9.97 -18.22 0.55
C ALA A 45 -10.98 -17.13 0.17
N PRO A 46 -11.21 -16.13 1.05
CA PRO A 46 -11.96 -14.94 0.68
C PRO A 46 -11.36 -14.24 -0.55
N SER A 47 -12.21 -13.59 -1.35
CA SER A 47 -11.77 -12.82 -2.51
C SER A 47 -10.92 -11.61 -2.07
N MET A 48 -9.73 -11.44 -2.64
CA MET A 48 -8.90 -10.26 -2.41
C MET A 48 -9.63 -8.97 -2.81
N VAL A 49 -10.37 -9.00 -3.91
CA VAL A 49 -11.14 -7.86 -4.40
C VAL A 49 -12.19 -7.44 -3.39
N ASP A 50 -13.01 -8.40 -2.92
CA ASP A 50 -14.09 -8.10 -1.96
C ASP A 50 -13.53 -7.62 -0.62
N ARG A 51 -12.38 -8.15 -0.21
CA ARG A 51 -11.69 -7.70 1.01
C ARG A 51 -11.12 -6.29 0.88
N ILE A 52 -10.58 -5.91 -0.28
CA ILE A 52 -10.16 -4.52 -0.54
C ILE A 52 -11.38 -3.60 -0.54
N GLN A 53 -12.47 -3.98 -1.19
CA GLN A 53 -13.70 -3.18 -1.21
C GLN A 53 -14.25 -2.96 0.20
N LEU A 54 -14.34 -4.02 1.01
CA LEU A 54 -14.75 -3.94 2.41
C LEU A 54 -13.84 -2.98 3.22
N ALA A 55 -12.53 -3.06 3.03
CA ALA A 55 -11.59 -2.17 3.70
C ALA A 55 -11.81 -0.70 3.31
N VAL A 56 -12.07 -0.44 2.03
CA VAL A 56 -12.37 0.91 1.53
C VAL A 56 -13.70 1.43 2.08
N GLU A 57 -14.74 0.61 2.12
CA GLU A 57 -16.03 0.99 2.72
C GLU A 57 -15.88 1.40 4.19
N ILE A 58 -15.07 0.68 4.96
CA ILE A 58 -14.74 1.05 6.35
C ILE A 58 -13.95 2.36 6.38
N ALA A 59 -12.95 2.50 5.50
CA ALA A 59 -12.04 3.65 5.47
C ALA A 59 -12.72 4.97 5.11
N ILE A 60 -13.77 4.96 4.29
CA ILE A 60 -14.54 6.15 3.90
C ILE A 60 -15.72 6.47 4.83
N SER A 61 -15.96 5.62 5.84
CA SER A 61 -17.04 5.86 6.82
C SER A 61 -16.78 7.17 7.60
N PRO A 62 -17.83 7.89 8.00
CA PRO A 62 -17.67 9.17 8.70
C PRO A 62 -17.31 8.98 10.18
N THR A 63 -16.13 8.43 10.44
CA THR A 63 -15.53 8.21 11.76
C THR A 63 -14.16 8.85 11.82
N ASP A 64 -13.63 9.07 13.04
CA ASP A 64 -12.25 9.49 13.21
C ASP A 64 -11.26 8.41 12.77
N PHE A 65 -10.00 8.81 12.57
CA PHE A 65 -8.97 7.92 12.04
C PHE A 65 -8.67 6.73 12.96
N GLU A 66 -8.62 6.94 14.27
CA GLU A 66 -8.29 5.88 15.24
C GLU A 66 -9.38 4.80 15.26
N THR A 67 -10.64 5.22 15.40
CA THR A 67 -11.80 4.31 15.28
C THR A 67 -11.82 3.57 13.95
N THR A 68 -11.43 4.23 12.87
CA THR A 68 -11.36 3.59 11.55
C THR A 68 -10.25 2.52 11.51
N CYS A 69 -9.07 2.79 12.08
CA CYS A 69 -7.99 1.82 12.19
C CYS A 69 -8.40 0.58 12.99
N GLU A 70 -9.06 0.78 14.15
CA GLU A 70 -9.58 -0.31 14.98
C GLU A 70 -10.60 -1.17 14.21
N ARG A 71 -11.54 -0.53 13.51
CA ARG A 71 -12.54 -1.25 12.71
C ARG A 71 -11.90 -2.02 11.55
N LEU A 72 -10.91 -1.46 10.89
CA LEU A 72 -10.13 -2.16 9.87
C LEU A 72 -9.45 -3.39 10.46
N ALA A 73 -8.79 -3.26 11.62
CA ALA A 73 -8.12 -4.38 12.27
C ALA A 73 -9.11 -5.48 12.71
N GLN A 74 -10.28 -5.11 13.25
CA GLN A 74 -11.28 -6.05 13.74
C GLN A 74 -12.04 -6.77 12.61
N VAL A 75 -12.36 -6.08 11.52
CA VAL A 75 -13.24 -6.60 10.47
C VAL A 75 -12.44 -7.19 9.30
N VAL A 76 -11.37 -6.51 8.89
CA VAL A 76 -10.50 -6.95 7.80
C VAL A 76 -9.39 -7.86 8.32
N GLY A 77 -8.87 -7.57 9.50
CA GLY A 77 -7.70 -8.23 10.06
C GLY A 77 -6.41 -7.53 9.64
N CYS A 78 -5.39 -7.64 10.51
CA CYS A 78 -4.06 -7.04 10.31
C CYS A 78 -2.93 -8.05 10.55
N GLY A 79 -3.23 -9.34 10.41
CA GLY A 79 -2.31 -10.44 10.64
C GLY A 79 -1.48 -10.82 9.41
N LEU A 80 -0.71 -11.91 9.58
CA LEU A 80 0.17 -12.49 8.55
C LEU A 80 -0.53 -12.88 7.23
N PRO A 81 -1.80 -13.36 7.23
CA PRO A 81 -2.42 -13.75 5.97
C PRO A 81 -2.51 -12.57 4.99
N ILE A 82 -2.02 -12.79 3.77
CA ILE A 82 -2.04 -11.77 2.71
C ILE A 82 -3.45 -11.23 2.42
N ILE A 83 -4.46 -12.04 2.72
CA ILE A 83 -5.88 -11.69 2.59
C ILE A 83 -6.37 -10.71 3.67
N GLU A 84 -5.56 -10.48 4.68
CA GLU A 84 -5.73 -9.48 5.73
C GLU A 84 -4.78 -8.30 5.50
N ALA A 85 -3.48 -8.55 5.44
CA ALA A 85 -2.45 -7.53 5.37
C ALA A 85 -2.63 -6.56 4.18
N VAL A 86 -2.93 -7.06 2.99
CA VAL A 86 -3.08 -6.23 1.79
C VAL A 86 -4.34 -5.35 1.84
N PRO A 87 -5.55 -5.88 2.10
CA PRO A 87 -6.75 -5.04 2.24
C PRO A 87 -6.64 -4.05 3.39
N PHE A 88 -6.09 -4.46 4.53
CA PHE A 88 -5.86 -3.57 5.68
C PHE A 88 -4.97 -2.38 5.30
N ALA A 89 -3.83 -2.64 4.64
CA ALA A 89 -2.91 -1.59 4.21
C ALA A 89 -3.54 -0.62 3.19
N ILE A 90 -4.35 -1.11 2.25
CA ILE A 90 -5.11 -0.27 1.31
C ILE A 90 -6.18 0.55 2.05
N GLY A 91 -6.87 -0.04 3.03
CA GLY A 91 -7.83 0.67 3.88
C GLY A 91 -7.17 1.81 4.65
N LEU A 92 -6.02 1.58 5.26
CA LEU A 92 -5.25 2.62 5.96
C LEU A 92 -4.77 3.74 5.04
N PHE A 93 -4.32 3.41 3.82
CA PHE A 93 -3.97 4.39 2.82
C PHE A 93 -5.14 5.32 2.49
N VAL A 94 -6.35 4.78 2.35
CA VAL A 94 -7.57 5.57 2.09
C VAL A 94 -7.96 6.38 3.33
N ALA A 95 -7.98 5.77 4.51
CA ALA A 95 -8.34 6.41 5.78
C ALA A 95 -7.42 7.59 6.12
N SER A 96 -6.12 7.46 5.83
CA SER A 96 -5.13 8.53 6.01
C SER A 96 -5.18 9.59 4.90
N ARG A 97 -6.03 9.42 3.88
CA ARG A 97 -6.08 10.27 2.67
C ARG A 97 -4.73 10.38 1.96
N GLY A 98 -3.95 9.29 2.00
CA GLY A 98 -2.62 9.22 1.42
C GLY A 98 -1.52 9.90 2.22
N ASP A 99 -1.77 10.36 3.46
CA ASP A 99 -0.71 10.87 4.33
C ASP A 99 0.20 9.72 4.81
N PRO A 100 1.49 9.70 4.45
CA PRO A 100 2.36 8.56 4.71
C PRO A 100 2.68 8.38 6.19
N LYS A 101 2.81 9.47 6.96
CA LYS A 101 3.11 9.40 8.39
C LYS A 101 1.92 8.85 9.16
N LEU A 102 0.73 9.38 8.90
CA LEU A 102 -0.49 8.93 9.53
C LEU A 102 -0.80 7.47 9.19
N ALA A 103 -0.64 7.08 7.93
CA ALA A 103 -0.87 5.73 7.44
C ALA A 103 0.04 4.69 8.12
N VAL A 104 1.35 4.98 8.21
CA VAL A 104 2.32 4.09 8.86
C VAL A 104 2.07 4.00 10.37
N ILE A 105 1.78 5.12 11.03
CA ILE A 105 1.46 5.12 12.48
C ILE A 105 0.21 4.28 12.74
N GLY A 106 -0.83 4.41 11.90
CA GLY A 106 -2.03 3.58 12.01
C GLY A 106 -1.73 2.09 11.91
N ALA A 107 -0.87 1.68 10.95
CA ALA A 107 -0.49 0.29 10.80
C ALA A 107 0.30 -0.24 12.01
N VAL A 108 1.26 0.52 12.50
CA VAL A 108 2.11 0.12 13.65
C VAL A 108 1.28 0.01 14.93
N ASN A 109 0.38 0.96 15.18
CA ASN A 109 -0.41 0.98 16.40
C ASN A 109 -1.43 -0.16 16.51
N MET A 110 -1.91 -0.69 15.39
CA MET A 110 -2.86 -1.81 15.40
C MET A 110 -2.19 -3.15 15.70
N GLY A 111 -0.87 -3.24 15.66
CA GLY A 111 -0.15 -4.48 15.95
C GLY A 111 -0.34 -5.56 14.88
N GLY A 112 -0.52 -6.81 15.30
CA GLY A 112 -0.60 -7.93 14.34
C GLY A 112 0.71 -8.10 13.58
N ASP A 113 0.65 -8.17 12.25
CA ASP A 113 1.81 -8.18 11.34
C ASP A 113 2.22 -6.74 10.98
N ALA A 114 2.57 -5.97 12.02
CA ALA A 114 2.77 -4.52 11.90
C ALA A 114 3.91 -4.12 10.96
N ASP A 115 4.97 -4.89 10.88
CA ASP A 115 6.10 -4.64 9.98
C ASP A 115 5.70 -4.80 8.51
N THR A 116 4.96 -5.87 8.17
CA THR A 116 4.43 -6.08 6.81
C THR A 116 3.38 -5.04 6.44
N THR A 117 2.38 -4.82 7.31
CA THR A 117 1.29 -3.89 7.02
C THR A 117 1.78 -2.46 6.92
N ALA A 118 2.69 -2.02 7.80
CA ALA A 118 3.29 -0.69 7.72
C ALA A 118 4.19 -0.53 6.48
N THR A 119 4.93 -1.58 6.09
CA THR A 119 5.74 -1.56 4.86
C THR A 119 4.86 -1.38 3.61
N ILE A 120 3.79 -2.15 3.48
CA ILE A 120 2.87 -2.05 2.35
C ILE A 120 2.19 -0.68 2.31
N THR A 121 1.64 -0.25 3.45
CA THR A 121 0.96 1.04 3.57
C THR A 121 1.90 2.20 3.27
N GLY A 122 3.10 2.17 3.85
CA GLY A 122 4.14 3.17 3.63
C GLY A 122 4.63 3.24 2.18
N ALA A 123 4.75 2.10 1.50
CA ALA A 123 5.12 2.07 0.09
C ALA A 123 4.07 2.76 -0.80
N VAL A 124 2.78 2.48 -0.59
CA VAL A 124 1.70 3.10 -1.36
C VAL A 124 1.55 4.59 -1.02
N ALA A 125 1.44 4.92 0.27
CA ALA A 125 1.24 6.30 0.71
C ALA A 125 2.48 7.18 0.45
N GLY A 126 3.68 6.65 0.64
CA GLY A 126 4.93 7.37 0.36
C GLY A 126 5.11 7.67 -1.12
N THR A 127 4.77 6.73 -2.00
CA THR A 127 4.79 6.93 -3.46
C THR A 127 3.74 7.96 -3.88
N TYR A 128 2.54 7.88 -3.31
CA TYR A 128 1.44 8.80 -3.58
C TYR A 128 1.78 10.24 -3.16
N ALA A 129 2.34 10.40 -1.97
CA ALA A 129 2.66 11.71 -1.42
C ALA A 129 3.94 12.33 -1.99
N GLY A 130 4.89 11.49 -2.42
CA GLY A 130 6.21 11.91 -2.87
C GLY A 130 7.16 12.29 -1.73
N ILE A 131 8.45 12.39 -2.05
CA ILE A 131 9.53 12.59 -1.05
C ILE A 131 9.39 13.90 -0.25
N SER A 132 8.80 14.93 -0.85
CA SER A 132 8.62 16.23 -0.19
C SER A 132 7.61 16.18 0.99
N ARG A 133 6.77 15.16 1.05
CA ARG A 133 5.79 14.94 2.13
C ARG A 133 6.30 13.98 3.20
N ILE A 134 7.46 13.40 3.01
CA ILE A 134 8.12 12.56 4.02
C ILE A 134 8.86 13.46 5.02
N ASP A 135 8.72 13.13 6.30
CA ASP A 135 9.45 13.79 7.39
C ASP A 135 10.97 13.68 7.14
N GLN A 136 11.63 14.83 6.93
CA GLN A 136 13.04 14.87 6.52
C GLN A 136 14.00 14.43 7.62
N GLU A 137 13.65 14.64 8.88
CA GLU A 137 14.46 14.17 10.01
C GLU A 137 14.40 12.65 10.11
N LEU A 138 13.20 12.07 9.99
CA LEU A 138 13.00 10.62 9.94
C LEU A 138 13.71 10.00 8.73
N TYR A 139 13.56 10.59 7.54
CA TYR A 139 14.23 10.15 6.32
C TYR A 139 15.75 10.13 6.47
N SER A 140 16.34 11.26 6.90
CA SER A 140 17.79 11.38 7.07
C SER A 140 18.34 10.41 8.13
N THR A 141 17.58 10.17 9.18
CA THR A 141 17.93 9.22 10.24
C THR A 141 17.94 7.79 9.70
N ILE A 142 16.88 7.37 8.98
CA ILE A 142 16.80 6.03 8.40
C ILE A 142 17.93 5.79 7.40
N VAL A 143 18.17 6.74 6.50
CA VAL A 143 19.23 6.68 5.49
C VAL A 143 20.61 6.51 6.16
N ARG A 144 20.90 7.34 7.16
CA ARG A 144 22.18 7.33 7.88
C ARG A 144 22.39 6.04 8.68
N VAL A 145 21.38 5.62 9.46
CA VAL A 145 21.51 4.44 10.35
C VAL A 145 21.64 3.15 9.56
N ASN A 146 20.96 3.05 8.42
CA ASN A 146 20.97 1.84 7.57
C ASN A 146 21.99 1.93 6.42
N ASN A 147 22.76 3.02 6.32
CA ASN A 147 23.73 3.26 5.25
C ASN A 147 23.12 3.06 3.84
N LEU A 148 21.96 3.67 3.60
CA LEU A 148 21.20 3.55 2.34
C LEU A 148 21.59 4.68 1.38
N ASP A 149 21.65 4.37 0.07
CA ASP A 149 21.77 5.36 -1.01
C ASP A 149 20.48 5.34 -1.86
N LEU A 150 19.38 5.82 -1.27
CA LEU A 150 18.07 5.79 -1.89
C LEU A 150 17.98 6.68 -3.14
N GLU A 151 18.69 7.81 -3.18
CA GLU A 151 18.74 8.68 -4.36
C GLU A 151 19.35 7.96 -5.57
N ASN A 152 20.49 7.31 -5.39
CA ASN A 152 21.15 6.58 -6.46
C ASN A 152 20.29 5.40 -6.93
N MET A 153 19.68 4.66 -6.00
CA MET A 153 18.74 3.60 -6.33
C MET A 153 17.57 4.12 -7.19
N ALA A 154 16.95 5.23 -6.80
CA ALA A 154 15.87 5.85 -7.55
C ALA A 154 16.31 6.29 -8.95
N ARG A 155 17.49 6.91 -9.09
CA ARG A 155 18.07 7.33 -10.37
C ARG A 155 18.33 6.14 -11.30
N GLN A 156 18.88 5.06 -10.77
CA GLN A 156 19.15 3.83 -11.55
C GLN A 156 17.84 3.20 -12.04
N LEU A 157 16.84 3.04 -11.18
CA LEU A 157 15.52 2.51 -11.55
C LEU A 157 14.83 3.37 -12.63
N THR A 158 14.87 4.69 -12.45
CA THR A 158 14.32 5.64 -13.44
C THR A 158 15.05 5.52 -14.78
N SER A 159 16.37 5.40 -14.77
CA SER A 159 17.15 5.19 -16.01
C SER A 159 16.76 3.92 -16.75
N ILE A 160 16.51 2.83 -16.03
CA ILE A 160 16.05 1.57 -16.63
C ILE A 160 14.65 1.73 -17.21
N ALA A 161 13.73 2.33 -16.47
CA ALA A 161 12.35 2.58 -16.94
C ALA A 161 12.33 3.40 -18.23
N MET A 162 13.10 4.49 -18.29
CA MET A 162 13.19 5.36 -19.47
C MET A 162 13.76 4.66 -20.71
N LYS A 163 14.63 3.67 -20.55
CA LYS A 163 15.13 2.85 -21.68
C LYS A 163 14.03 1.95 -22.28
N HIS A 164 13.05 1.53 -21.50
CA HIS A 164 11.95 0.68 -21.95
C HIS A 164 10.82 1.47 -22.62
N VAL A 165 10.63 2.74 -22.24
CA VAL A 165 9.60 3.62 -22.84
C VAL A 165 10.01 4.08 -24.25
N ARG A 166 11.31 4.10 -24.59
CA ARG A 166 11.83 4.55 -25.87
C ARG A 166 11.92 3.46 -26.94
N LYS A 167 11.47 2.26 -26.64
CA LYS A 167 11.32 1.15 -27.60
C LYS A 167 9.85 0.95 -27.95
#